data_e31404c4cde3cacb91c5dc285bd1e5bc
#
_entry.id   e31404c4cde3cacb91c5dc285bd1e5bc
#
_cell.length_a   1.000
_cell.length_b   1.000
_cell.length_c   1.000
_cell.angle_alpha   90.00
_cell.angle_beta   90.00
_cell.angle_gamma   90.00
#
_symmetry.space_group_name_H-M   'P 1'
#
loop_
_entity.id
_entity.type
_entity.pdbx_description
1 polymer ?
#
loop_
_entity_poly.entity_id
_entity_poly.type
_entity_poly.pdbx_seq_one_letter_code
_entity_poly.pdbx_strand_id
1 'polypeptide(L)'
;ILLYGIATIFIIIAYIIVAASAVKSSYKLELLKEKGKHINTFAEDVKSLFNENLHKLLLTLPVSGVLIFTILPLIFMISMAFTNYSKVDSHLVLFDWVGLENFKQIFDSGSMIGQSFWSVFGWTIVWAIFATFLNYIFGILVALLINRKGTKFKAFWRFIFILSIAIPQFVSLLIVRSMLAQDGIVNVVLKNAGWITKSLPFFTNATWARITVIVVNLWIGIPYTILQVTGILQNIPMELYEAADVDGANGFVKFIKITMPYML
;
A
#
# COMPACT_ATOMS: atom_id res chain seq x y z
N ILE A 1 16.57 -10.43 23.03
CA ILE A 1 16.40 -11.91 23.01
C ILE A 1 15.39 -12.28 21.92
N LEU A 2 14.16 -11.76 21.92
CA LEU A 2 13.13 -12.09 20.92
C LEU A 2 13.59 -11.85 19.48
N LEU A 3 14.17 -10.67 19.19
CA LEU A 3 14.66 -10.32 17.86
C LEU A 3 15.76 -11.31 17.40
N TYR A 4 16.71 -11.62 18.28
CA TYR A 4 17.77 -12.58 17.98
C TYR A 4 17.18 -13.99 17.76
N GLY A 5 16.20 -14.40 18.59
CA GLY A 5 15.53 -15.69 18.42
C GLY A 5 14.84 -15.80 17.07
N ILE A 6 14.07 -14.79 16.66
CA ILE A 6 13.39 -14.74 15.35
C ILE A 6 14.41 -14.75 14.21
N ALA A 7 15.46 -13.93 14.31
CA ALA A 7 16.52 -13.91 13.30
C ALA A 7 17.22 -15.27 13.18
N THR A 8 17.50 -15.93 14.31
CA THR A 8 18.10 -17.28 14.32
C THR A 8 17.18 -18.31 13.65
N ILE A 9 15.88 -18.32 13.97
CA ILE A 9 14.92 -19.21 13.32
C ILE A 9 14.87 -18.95 11.82
N PHE A 10 14.87 -17.69 11.41
CA PHE A 10 14.88 -17.32 10.00
C PHE A 10 16.12 -17.83 9.26
N ILE A 11 17.31 -17.70 9.88
CA ILE A 11 18.57 -18.20 9.33
C ILE A 11 18.54 -19.74 9.24
N ILE A 12 18.02 -20.42 10.26
CA ILE A 12 17.90 -21.89 10.25
C ILE A 12 16.97 -22.34 9.12
N ILE A 13 15.80 -21.71 8.96
CA ILE A 13 14.87 -22.04 7.88
C ILE A 13 15.52 -21.79 6.51
N ALA A 14 16.18 -20.65 6.33
CA ALA A 14 16.91 -20.35 5.10
C ALA A 14 17.98 -21.40 4.80
N TYR A 15 18.75 -21.79 5.82
CA TYR A 15 19.76 -22.86 5.71
C TYR A 15 19.14 -24.21 5.30
N ILE A 16 18.02 -24.61 5.92
CA ILE A 16 17.32 -25.85 5.57
C ILE A 16 16.84 -25.81 4.12
N ILE A 17 16.27 -24.70 3.67
CA ILE A 17 15.81 -24.52 2.27
C ILE A 17 16.98 -24.64 1.30
N VAL A 18 18.10 -23.98 1.59
CA VAL A 18 19.30 -24.04 0.74
C VAL A 18 19.87 -25.45 0.71
N ALA A 19 20.01 -26.11 1.88
CA ALA A 19 20.50 -27.47 1.98
C ALA A 19 19.60 -28.47 1.24
N ALA A 20 18.29 -28.40 1.43
CA ALA A 20 17.32 -29.23 0.70
C ALA A 20 17.37 -29.00 -0.81
N SER A 21 17.51 -27.75 -1.24
CA SER A 21 17.67 -27.40 -2.67
C SER A 21 18.98 -27.95 -3.25
N ALA A 22 20.08 -27.88 -2.48
CA ALA A 22 21.37 -28.42 -2.89
C ALA A 22 21.31 -29.95 -3.03
N VAL A 23 20.72 -30.65 -2.07
CA VAL A 23 20.55 -32.12 -2.12
C VAL A 23 19.69 -32.51 -3.30
N LYS A 24 18.54 -31.82 -3.52
CA LYS A 24 17.66 -32.08 -4.66
C LYS A 24 18.37 -31.83 -5.99
N SER A 25 19.17 -30.77 -6.09
CA SER A 25 19.96 -30.45 -7.27
C SER A 25 21.02 -31.51 -7.55
N SER A 26 21.77 -31.92 -6.53
CA SER A 26 22.80 -32.98 -6.63
C SER A 26 22.20 -34.30 -7.10
N TYR A 27 21.08 -34.70 -6.51
CA TYR A 27 20.35 -35.91 -6.93
C TYR A 27 19.91 -35.85 -8.38
N LYS A 28 19.38 -34.68 -8.82
CA LYS A 28 18.99 -34.47 -10.21
C LYS A 28 20.19 -34.55 -11.17
N LEU A 29 21.33 -34.01 -10.78
CA LEU A 29 22.56 -34.05 -11.57
C LEU A 29 23.08 -35.48 -11.72
N GLU A 30 23.00 -36.28 -10.67
CA GLU A 30 23.40 -37.71 -10.68
C GLU A 30 22.54 -38.50 -11.65
N LEU A 31 21.22 -38.34 -11.61
CA LEU A 31 20.29 -38.95 -12.59
C LEU A 31 20.56 -38.52 -14.04
N LEU A 32 20.99 -37.27 -14.26
CA LEU A 32 21.35 -36.79 -15.61
C LEU A 32 22.66 -37.44 -16.06
N LYS A 33 23.61 -37.64 -15.17
CA LYS A 33 24.89 -38.33 -15.41
C LYS A 33 24.66 -39.77 -15.82
N GLU A 34 23.82 -40.50 -15.10
CA GLU A 34 23.44 -41.89 -15.42
C GLU A 34 22.81 -42.02 -16.79
N LYS A 35 22.06 -41.00 -17.22
CA LYS A 35 21.44 -40.94 -18.57
C LYS A 35 22.36 -40.43 -19.65
N GLY A 36 23.67 -40.28 -19.38
CA GLY A 36 24.67 -39.80 -20.33
C GLY A 36 24.46 -38.36 -20.84
N LYS A 37 23.69 -37.53 -20.10
CA LYS A 37 23.47 -36.13 -20.47
C LYS A 37 24.63 -35.28 -19.97
N HIS A 38 24.91 -34.20 -20.69
CA HIS A 38 25.91 -33.21 -20.28
C HIS A 38 25.52 -32.57 -18.94
N ILE A 39 26.50 -32.45 -18.09
CA ILE A 39 26.38 -31.74 -16.78
C ILE A 39 27.26 -30.52 -16.86
N ASN A 40 26.70 -29.38 -16.51
CA ASN A 40 27.44 -28.13 -16.48
C ASN A 40 28.61 -28.20 -15.49
N THR A 41 29.74 -27.68 -15.89
CA THR A 41 30.84 -27.38 -14.99
C THR A 41 30.52 -26.15 -14.14
N PHE A 42 31.24 -25.91 -13.04
CA PHE A 42 31.08 -24.73 -12.20
C PHE A 42 31.19 -23.41 -13.01
N ALA A 43 32.12 -23.36 -13.97
CA ALA A 43 32.29 -22.21 -14.84
C ALA A 43 31.07 -21.98 -15.77
N GLU A 44 30.47 -23.05 -16.30
CA GLU A 44 29.25 -22.97 -17.10
C GLU A 44 28.05 -22.53 -16.26
N ASP A 45 27.92 -23.02 -15.03
CA ASP A 45 26.86 -22.58 -14.12
C ASP A 45 26.99 -21.09 -13.74
N VAL A 46 28.20 -20.62 -13.43
CA VAL A 46 28.45 -19.20 -13.21
C VAL A 46 28.12 -18.38 -14.46
N LYS A 47 28.50 -18.83 -15.64
CA LYS A 47 28.18 -18.16 -16.92
C LYS A 47 26.67 -18.14 -17.17
N SER A 48 25.96 -19.19 -16.80
CA SER A 48 24.50 -19.27 -16.92
C SER A 48 23.77 -18.24 -16.07
N LEU A 49 24.33 -17.81 -14.92
CA LEU A 49 23.77 -16.74 -14.08
C LEU A 49 23.73 -15.39 -14.80
N PHE A 50 24.65 -15.17 -15.75
CA PHE A 50 24.70 -13.93 -16.54
C PHE A 50 23.95 -14.04 -17.88
N ASN A 51 23.43 -15.21 -18.24
CA ASN A 51 22.67 -15.47 -19.46
C ASN A 51 21.28 -16.03 -19.16
N GLU A 52 21.13 -17.33 -19.15
CA GLU A 52 19.82 -18.00 -19.01
C GLU A 52 19.16 -17.76 -17.64
N ASN A 53 19.96 -17.69 -16.59
CA ASN A 53 19.52 -17.51 -15.21
C ASN A 53 19.67 -16.06 -14.71
N LEU A 54 19.89 -15.07 -15.60
CA LEU A 54 20.06 -13.67 -15.26
C LEU A 54 18.89 -13.12 -14.39
N HIS A 55 17.67 -13.57 -14.67
CA HIS A 55 16.50 -13.22 -13.88
C HIS A 55 16.61 -13.62 -12.41
N LYS A 56 17.24 -14.75 -12.11
CA LYS A 56 17.47 -15.19 -10.71
C LYS A 56 18.47 -14.27 -10.02
N LEU A 57 19.57 -13.93 -10.71
CA LEU A 57 20.58 -13.02 -10.18
C LEU A 57 19.98 -11.64 -9.89
N LEU A 58 19.24 -11.07 -10.86
CA LEU A 58 18.61 -9.76 -10.71
C LEU A 58 17.54 -9.72 -9.62
N LEU A 59 16.78 -10.82 -9.42
CA LEU A 59 15.77 -10.89 -8.38
C LEU A 59 16.33 -11.15 -6.98
N THR A 60 17.56 -11.66 -6.86
CA THR A 60 18.15 -12.00 -5.55
C THR A 60 18.21 -10.77 -4.63
N LEU A 61 18.68 -9.62 -5.13
CA LEU A 61 18.81 -8.41 -4.33
C LEU A 61 17.45 -7.84 -3.87
N PRO A 62 16.44 -7.62 -4.74
CA PRO A 62 15.11 -7.18 -4.33
C PRO A 62 14.43 -8.16 -3.37
N VAL A 63 14.47 -9.46 -3.65
CA VAL A 63 13.86 -10.48 -2.79
C VAL A 63 14.52 -10.51 -1.42
N SER A 64 15.86 -10.49 -1.36
CA SER A 64 16.59 -10.42 -0.08
C SER A 64 16.25 -9.13 0.69
N GLY A 65 16.12 -8.00 0.00
CA GLY A 65 15.68 -6.74 0.59
C GLY A 65 14.29 -6.86 1.23
N VAL A 66 13.33 -7.43 0.53
CA VAL A 66 11.97 -7.65 1.05
C VAL A 66 11.99 -8.60 2.26
N LEU A 67 12.77 -9.69 2.20
CA LEU A 67 12.87 -10.65 3.30
C LEU A 67 13.44 -9.99 4.56
N ILE A 68 14.52 -9.23 4.43
CA ILE A 68 15.22 -8.62 5.57
C ILE A 68 14.49 -7.38 6.11
N PHE A 69 14.04 -6.48 5.24
CA PHE A 69 13.51 -5.18 5.66
C PHE A 69 11.97 -5.13 5.77
N THR A 70 11.27 -6.13 5.24
CA THR A 70 9.80 -6.19 5.33
C THR A 70 9.32 -7.40 6.12
N ILE A 71 9.70 -8.60 5.70
CA ILE A 71 9.17 -9.84 6.29
C ILE A 71 9.68 -10.05 7.72
N LEU A 72 10.98 -9.86 7.96
CA LEU A 72 11.55 -10.07 9.29
C LEU A 72 10.99 -9.09 10.34
N PRO A 73 10.90 -7.76 10.10
CA PRO A 73 10.21 -6.85 11.00
C PRO A 73 8.73 -7.18 11.19
N LEU A 74 8.04 -7.63 10.14
CA LEU A 74 6.63 -8.02 10.23
C LEU A 74 6.44 -9.23 11.15
N ILE A 75 7.27 -10.27 11.02
CA ILE A 75 7.25 -11.42 11.91
C ILE A 75 7.53 -10.99 13.36
N PHE A 76 8.50 -10.07 13.55
CA PHE A 76 8.79 -9.52 14.87
C PHE A 76 7.56 -8.80 15.46
N MET A 77 6.90 -7.91 14.70
CA MET A 77 5.70 -7.21 15.14
C MET A 77 4.56 -8.17 15.51
N ILE A 78 4.33 -9.20 14.69
CA ILE A 78 3.31 -10.23 14.98
C ILE A 78 3.68 -10.98 16.26
N SER A 79 4.94 -11.35 16.42
CA SER A 79 5.41 -12.07 17.62
C SER A 79 5.23 -11.23 18.89
N MET A 80 5.40 -9.92 18.81
CA MET A 80 5.17 -9.01 19.95
C MET A 80 3.73 -9.06 20.47
N ALA A 81 2.74 -9.35 19.63
CA ALA A 81 1.34 -9.49 20.05
C ALA A 81 1.11 -10.65 21.04
N PHE A 82 2.03 -11.62 21.10
CA PHE A 82 1.98 -12.77 21.99
C PHE A 82 2.83 -12.60 23.26
N THR A 83 3.32 -11.39 23.52
CA THR A 83 4.17 -11.07 24.66
C THR A 83 3.52 -10.02 25.55
N ASN A 84 3.98 -9.94 26.82
CA ASN A 84 3.58 -8.88 27.75
C ASN A 84 4.44 -7.61 27.60
N TYR A 85 4.93 -7.33 26.39
CA TYR A 85 5.76 -6.15 26.15
C TYR A 85 5.03 -4.88 26.59
N SER A 86 5.64 -4.16 27.50
CA SER A 86 5.15 -2.87 27.97
C SER A 86 6.33 -1.93 28.20
N LYS A 87 6.06 -0.64 28.04
CA LYS A 87 7.02 0.43 28.34
C LYS A 87 6.65 1.04 29.68
N VAL A 88 7.44 0.78 30.71
CA VAL A 88 7.28 1.38 32.03
C VAL A 88 8.37 2.43 32.20
N ASP A 89 8.00 3.64 32.59
CA ASP A 89 8.91 4.78 32.85
C ASP A 89 9.97 5.03 31.76
N SER A 90 9.57 4.91 30.50
CA SER A 90 10.46 5.03 29.33
C SER A 90 11.54 3.95 29.20
N HIS A 91 11.59 2.98 30.08
CA HIS A 91 12.51 1.83 30.00
C HIS A 91 11.81 0.62 29.38
N LEU A 92 12.57 -0.13 28.57
CA LEU A 92 12.15 -1.42 28.04
C LEU A 92 12.25 -2.44 29.16
N VAL A 93 11.12 -3.01 29.56
CA VAL A 93 11.08 -4.11 30.53
C VAL A 93 11.31 -5.43 29.78
N LEU A 94 12.01 -6.39 30.44
CA LEU A 94 12.05 -7.76 29.96
C LEU A 94 10.62 -8.27 29.80
N PHE A 95 10.34 -8.91 28.68
CA PHE A 95 8.99 -9.39 28.35
C PHE A 95 9.01 -10.90 28.17
N ASP A 96 7.92 -11.53 28.59
CA ASP A 96 7.69 -12.96 28.48
C ASP A 96 6.59 -13.27 27.47
N TRP A 97 6.56 -14.52 27.03
CA TRP A 97 5.48 -15.01 26.19
C TRP A 97 4.21 -15.23 27.03
N VAL A 98 3.12 -14.57 26.67
CA VAL A 98 1.82 -14.70 27.32
C VAL A 98 0.77 -15.40 26.45
N GLY A 99 1.19 -15.92 25.30
CA GLY A 99 0.30 -16.63 24.38
C GLY A 99 -0.81 -15.70 23.88
N LEU A 100 -2.07 -16.11 24.05
CA LEU A 100 -3.25 -15.40 23.55
C LEU A 100 -3.87 -14.44 24.58
N GLU A 101 -3.21 -14.12 25.68
CA GLU A 101 -3.79 -13.30 26.76
C GLU A 101 -4.16 -11.89 26.28
N ASN A 102 -3.30 -11.26 25.45
CA ASN A 102 -3.60 -9.95 24.87
C ASN A 102 -4.86 -9.99 23.98
N PHE A 103 -5.04 -11.08 23.24
CA PHE A 103 -6.22 -11.28 22.40
C PHE A 103 -7.49 -11.47 23.24
N LYS A 104 -7.42 -12.19 24.36
CA LYS A 104 -8.56 -12.32 25.28
C LYS A 104 -9.02 -10.96 25.78
N GLN A 105 -8.08 -10.07 26.16
CA GLN A 105 -8.40 -8.71 26.58
C GLN A 105 -9.10 -7.88 25.47
N ILE A 106 -8.70 -8.08 24.20
CA ILE A 106 -9.34 -7.42 23.04
C ILE A 106 -10.78 -7.90 22.85
N PHE A 107 -11.02 -9.21 23.04
CA PHE A 107 -12.34 -9.81 22.86
C PHE A 107 -13.24 -9.68 24.08
N ASP A 108 -12.70 -9.29 25.24
CA ASP A 108 -13.48 -8.99 26.43
C ASP A 108 -14.13 -7.59 26.31
N SER A 109 -15.41 -7.56 26.01
CA SER A 109 -16.19 -6.33 25.89
C SER A 109 -16.34 -5.56 27.21
N GLY A 110 -16.06 -6.19 28.36
CA GLY A 110 -16.00 -5.54 29.67
C GLY A 110 -14.68 -4.79 29.91
N SER A 111 -13.62 -5.12 29.18
CA SER A 111 -12.32 -4.47 29.34
C SER A 111 -12.31 -3.10 28.62
N MET A 112 -11.55 -2.14 29.18
CA MET A 112 -11.33 -0.82 28.56
C MET A 112 -10.60 -0.98 27.20
N ILE A 113 -9.70 -1.96 27.10
CA ILE A 113 -8.95 -2.25 25.88
C ILE A 113 -9.90 -2.77 24.79
N GLY A 114 -10.78 -3.72 25.11
CA GLY A 114 -11.74 -4.27 24.16
C GLY A 114 -12.71 -3.21 23.63
N GLN A 115 -13.30 -2.40 24.52
CA GLN A 115 -14.20 -1.33 24.10
C GLN A 115 -13.51 -0.32 23.18
N SER A 116 -12.29 0.11 23.52
CA SER A 116 -11.51 1.04 22.70
C SER A 116 -11.13 0.43 21.36
N PHE A 117 -10.67 -0.82 21.36
CA PHE A 117 -10.29 -1.55 20.13
C PHE A 117 -11.44 -1.65 19.14
N TRP A 118 -12.61 -2.14 19.58
CA TRP A 118 -13.74 -2.33 18.67
C TRP A 118 -14.30 -1.01 18.14
N SER A 119 -14.29 0.04 18.95
CA SER A 119 -14.66 1.38 18.50
C SER A 119 -13.74 1.91 17.40
N VAL A 120 -12.42 1.79 17.59
CA VAL A 120 -11.41 2.22 16.61
C VAL A 120 -11.43 1.32 15.37
N PHE A 121 -11.54 0.02 15.56
CA PHE A 121 -11.60 -0.95 14.46
C PHE A 121 -12.81 -0.71 13.55
N GLY A 122 -14.00 -0.54 14.14
CA GLY A 122 -15.20 -0.20 13.39
C GLY A 122 -15.05 1.09 12.58
N TRP A 123 -14.47 2.13 13.19
CA TRP A 123 -14.13 3.36 12.46
C TRP A 123 -13.11 3.13 11.34
N THR A 124 -12.10 2.31 11.58
CA THR A 124 -11.07 2.01 10.58
C THR A 124 -11.67 1.33 9.34
N ILE A 125 -12.62 0.41 9.52
CA ILE A 125 -13.33 -0.21 8.40
C ILE A 125 -14.15 0.82 7.62
N VAL A 126 -14.89 1.67 8.30
CA VAL A 126 -15.64 2.77 7.64
C VAL A 126 -14.70 3.66 6.86
N TRP A 127 -13.60 4.10 7.49
CA TRP A 127 -12.60 4.93 6.82
C TRP A 127 -11.99 4.22 5.60
N ALA A 128 -11.63 2.94 5.72
CA ALA A 128 -11.04 2.18 4.62
C ALA A 128 -11.98 2.08 3.42
N ILE A 129 -13.29 1.86 3.65
CA ILE A 129 -14.29 1.83 2.59
C ILE A 129 -14.36 3.18 1.88
N PHE A 130 -14.55 4.28 2.62
CA PHE A 130 -14.63 5.61 2.03
C PHE A 130 -13.31 6.02 1.35
N ALA A 131 -12.17 5.79 2.01
CA ALA A 131 -10.86 6.10 1.48
C ALA A 131 -10.57 5.36 0.16
N THR A 132 -10.95 4.09 0.06
CA THR A 132 -10.69 3.29 -1.14
C THR A 132 -11.67 3.62 -2.26
N PHE A 133 -12.96 3.48 -2.00
CA PHE A 133 -13.98 3.59 -3.05
C PHE A 133 -14.12 5.03 -3.56
N LEU A 134 -14.12 6.03 -2.68
CA LEU A 134 -14.24 7.42 -3.13
C LEU A 134 -13.00 7.88 -3.90
N ASN A 135 -11.79 7.51 -3.46
CA ASN A 135 -10.57 7.81 -4.21
C ASN A 135 -10.62 7.19 -5.62
N TYR A 136 -11.05 5.93 -5.71
CA TYR A 136 -11.14 5.24 -6.99
C TYR A 136 -12.19 5.90 -7.90
N ILE A 137 -13.40 6.13 -7.39
CA ILE A 137 -14.49 6.75 -8.15
C ILE A 137 -14.11 8.16 -8.64
N PHE A 138 -13.69 9.03 -7.71
CA PHE A 138 -13.32 10.40 -8.08
C PHE A 138 -12.06 10.44 -8.95
N GLY A 139 -11.08 9.59 -8.69
CA GLY A 139 -9.89 9.49 -9.51
C GLY A 139 -10.19 9.06 -10.94
N ILE A 140 -11.06 8.06 -11.15
CA ILE A 140 -11.54 7.67 -12.48
C ILE A 140 -12.28 8.83 -13.15
N LEU A 141 -13.24 9.46 -12.47
CA LEU A 141 -14.01 10.56 -13.04
C LEU A 141 -13.10 11.70 -13.51
N VAL A 142 -12.15 12.12 -12.68
CA VAL A 142 -11.21 13.18 -13.02
C VAL A 142 -10.27 12.75 -14.16
N ALA A 143 -9.76 11.50 -14.12
CA ALA A 143 -8.92 10.97 -15.20
C ALA A 143 -9.65 10.95 -16.54
N LEU A 144 -10.92 10.51 -16.57
CA LEU A 144 -11.75 10.51 -17.78
C LEU A 144 -11.97 11.93 -18.29
N LEU A 145 -12.26 12.90 -17.40
CA LEU A 145 -12.44 14.30 -17.77
C LEU A 145 -11.16 14.89 -18.37
N ILE A 146 -10.00 14.66 -17.77
CA ILE A 146 -8.71 15.15 -18.28
C ILE A 146 -8.39 14.54 -19.65
N ASN A 147 -8.67 13.24 -19.82
CA ASN A 147 -8.32 12.52 -21.05
C ASN A 147 -9.34 12.67 -22.19
N ARG A 148 -10.52 13.27 -21.94
CA ARG A 148 -11.55 13.50 -22.94
C ARG A 148 -11.01 14.29 -24.15
N LYS A 149 -11.44 13.96 -25.39
CA LYS A 149 -10.99 14.60 -26.63
C LYS A 149 -11.15 16.14 -26.60
N GLY A 150 -12.19 16.69 -25.97
CA GLY A 150 -12.46 18.12 -25.87
C GLY A 150 -11.70 18.87 -24.77
N THR A 151 -10.99 18.23 -23.90
CA THR A 151 -10.29 18.89 -22.78
C THR A 151 -9.06 19.63 -23.27
N LYS A 152 -9.03 20.95 -23.05
CA LYS A 152 -7.87 21.80 -23.36
C LYS A 152 -6.82 21.71 -22.24
N PHE A 153 -5.55 21.92 -22.58
CA PHE A 153 -4.43 21.94 -21.62
C PHE A 153 -4.28 20.65 -20.78
N LYS A 154 -4.48 19.48 -21.36
CA LYS A 154 -4.36 18.18 -20.67
C LYS A 154 -3.05 18.01 -19.91
N ALA A 155 -1.92 18.42 -20.51
CA ALA A 155 -0.62 18.37 -19.90
C ALA A 155 -0.53 19.22 -18.62
N PHE A 156 -1.12 20.41 -18.62
CA PHE A 156 -1.17 21.29 -17.46
C PHE A 156 -1.98 20.68 -16.30
N TRP A 157 -3.16 20.13 -16.59
CA TRP A 157 -3.96 19.45 -15.55
C TRP A 157 -3.24 18.25 -14.97
N ARG A 158 -2.63 17.41 -15.81
CA ARG A 158 -1.82 16.30 -15.35
C ARG A 158 -0.64 16.77 -14.47
N PHE A 159 0.04 17.83 -14.88
CA PHE A 159 1.15 18.41 -14.12
C PHE A 159 0.72 18.85 -12.71
N ILE A 160 -0.44 19.54 -12.57
CA ILE A 160 -0.95 19.96 -11.25
C ILE A 160 -1.17 18.76 -10.33
N PHE A 161 -1.77 17.68 -10.84
CA PHE A 161 -2.01 16.49 -10.03
C PHE A 161 -0.70 15.74 -9.71
N ILE A 162 0.25 15.66 -10.63
CA ILE A 162 1.56 15.06 -10.39
C ILE A 162 2.35 15.88 -9.36
N LEU A 163 2.24 17.21 -9.38
CA LEU A 163 2.92 18.08 -8.43
C LEU A 163 2.51 17.78 -6.99
N SER A 164 1.24 17.45 -6.74
CA SER A 164 0.78 17.07 -5.40
C SER A 164 1.41 15.76 -4.89
N ILE A 165 1.80 14.86 -5.79
CA ILE A 165 2.50 13.61 -5.46
C ILE A 165 4.00 13.85 -5.23
N ALA A 166 4.58 14.84 -5.90
CA ALA A 166 6.01 15.17 -5.79
C ALA A 166 6.38 15.71 -4.40
N ILE A 167 5.42 16.29 -3.67
CA ILE A 167 5.64 16.76 -2.29
C ILE A 167 5.54 15.56 -1.35
N PRO A 168 6.53 15.32 -0.47
CA PRO A 168 6.45 14.23 0.51
C PRO A 168 5.15 14.31 1.33
N GLN A 169 4.40 13.22 1.36
CA GLN A 169 3.05 13.18 1.95
C GLN A 169 3.01 13.69 3.40
N PHE A 170 4.03 13.35 4.21
CA PHE A 170 4.07 13.80 5.61
C PHE A 170 4.16 15.33 5.73
N VAL A 171 4.88 16.00 4.83
CA VAL A 171 4.96 17.48 4.81
C VAL A 171 3.60 18.08 4.48
N SER A 172 2.95 17.56 3.45
CA SER A 172 1.59 17.99 3.07
C SER A 172 0.59 17.81 4.21
N LEU A 173 0.66 16.69 4.92
CA LEU A 173 -0.22 16.42 6.08
C LEU A 173 0.05 17.34 7.25
N LEU A 174 1.32 17.69 7.54
CA LEU A 174 1.66 18.67 8.58
C LEU A 174 1.13 20.06 8.24
N ILE A 175 1.24 20.48 6.99
CA ILE A 175 0.69 21.76 6.52
C ILE A 175 -0.83 21.76 6.68
N VAL A 176 -1.52 20.72 6.21
CA VAL A 176 -2.99 20.61 6.34
C VAL A 176 -3.41 20.62 7.82
N ARG A 177 -2.69 19.91 8.69
CA ARG A 177 -2.94 19.92 10.13
C ARG A 177 -2.84 21.34 10.70
N SER A 178 -1.82 22.10 10.31
CA SER A 178 -1.63 23.49 10.74
C SER A 178 -2.74 24.40 10.19
N MET A 179 -3.10 24.24 8.92
CA MET A 179 -4.15 25.04 8.27
C MET A 179 -5.53 24.82 8.91
N LEU A 180 -5.84 23.59 9.31
CA LEU A 180 -7.12 23.19 9.89
C LEU A 180 -7.13 23.23 11.44
N ALA A 181 -6.07 23.72 12.08
CA ALA A 181 -6.05 23.96 13.52
C ALA A 181 -7.15 24.94 13.93
N GLN A 182 -7.49 25.01 15.23
CA GLN A 182 -8.50 25.94 15.72
C GLN A 182 -8.20 27.40 15.38
N ASP A 183 -6.92 27.78 15.45
CA ASP A 183 -6.40 29.11 15.09
C ASP A 183 -5.72 29.10 13.70
N GLY A 184 -5.94 28.03 12.93
CA GLY A 184 -5.39 27.87 11.60
C GLY A 184 -6.01 28.83 10.58
N ILE A 185 -5.28 29.02 9.47
CA ILE A 185 -5.64 30.00 8.43
C ILE A 185 -7.05 29.79 7.89
N VAL A 186 -7.53 28.53 7.78
CA VAL A 186 -8.88 28.23 7.27
C VAL A 186 -9.95 28.85 8.20
N ASN A 187 -9.85 28.62 9.50
CA ASN A 187 -10.78 29.21 10.46
C ASN A 187 -10.68 30.73 10.51
N VAL A 188 -9.48 31.29 10.40
CA VAL A 188 -9.26 32.76 10.38
C VAL A 188 -9.94 33.38 9.14
N VAL A 189 -9.73 32.82 7.95
CA VAL A 189 -10.33 33.30 6.70
C VAL A 189 -11.86 33.21 6.75
N LEU A 190 -12.41 32.09 7.22
CA LEU A 190 -13.85 31.90 7.32
C LEU A 190 -14.51 32.89 8.31
N LYS A 191 -13.85 33.17 9.45
CA LYS A 191 -14.32 34.19 10.40
C LYS A 191 -14.28 35.60 9.83
N ASN A 192 -13.16 35.97 9.19
CA ASN A 192 -13.00 37.28 8.59
C ASN A 192 -13.99 37.52 7.43
N ALA A 193 -14.34 36.45 6.70
CA ALA A 193 -15.38 36.51 5.67
C ALA A 193 -16.82 36.56 6.24
N GLY A 194 -16.98 36.45 7.57
CA GLY A 194 -18.29 36.41 8.20
C GLY A 194 -19.09 35.13 8.01
N TRP A 195 -18.47 34.08 7.47
CA TRP A 195 -19.16 32.81 7.21
C TRP A 195 -19.37 31.95 8.45
N ILE A 196 -18.50 32.12 9.44
CA ILE A 196 -18.60 31.44 10.73
C ILE A 196 -18.31 32.42 11.88
N THR A 197 -18.97 32.19 13.01
CA THR A 197 -18.73 32.97 14.24
C THR A 197 -17.75 32.31 15.19
N LYS A 198 -17.71 30.95 15.17
CA LYS A 198 -16.81 30.14 15.99
C LYS A 198 -15.94 29.27 15.10
N SER A 199 -14.72 28.96 15.54
CA SER A 199 -13.83 28.04 14.83
C SER A 199 -14.48 26.69 14.61
N LEU A 200 -14.37 26.14 13.41
CA LEU A 200 -14.78 24.78 13.10
C LEU A 200 -13.84 23.79 13.80
N PRO A 201 -14.40 22.79 14.49
CA PRO A 201 -13.61 21.88 15.33
C PRO A 201 -13.06 20.68 14.52
N PHE A 202 -12.29 20.95 13.46
CA PHE A 202 -11.81 19.94 12.51
C PHE A 202 -11.17 18.71 13.17
N PHE A 203 -10.42 18.90 14.29
CA PHE A 203 -9.73 17.81 15.00
C PHE A 203 -10.15 17.66 16.46
N THR A 204 -10.95 18.59 17.00
CA THR A 204 -11.36 18.59 18.41
C THR A 204 -12.73 17.94 18.65
N ASN A 205 -13.48 17.66 17.60
CA ASN A 205 -14.74 16.92 17.64
C ASN A 205 -14.61 15.63 16.81
N ALA A 206 -15.04 14.50 17.37
CA ALA A 206 -14.87 13.19 16.73
C ALA A 206 -15.51 13.09 15.34
N THR A 207 -16.72 13.63 15.17
CA THR A 207 -17.41 13.59 13.86
C THR A 207 -16.68 14.45 12.82
N TRP A 208 -16.31 15.67 13.21
CA TRP A 208 -15.53 16.56 12.34
C TRP A 208 -14.18 15.96 11.98
N ALA A 209 -13.47 15.36 12.94
CA ALA A 209 -12.19 14.71 12.68
C ALA A 209 -12.31 13.57 11.68
N ARG A 210 -13.35 12.74 11.80
CA ARG A 210 -13.64 11.65 10.87
C ARG A 210 -13.89 12.16 9.45
N ILE A 211 -14.72 13.18 9.29
CA ILE A 211 -14.99 13.81 7.98
C ILE A 211 -13.71 14.43 7.41
N THR A 212 -12.99 15.18 8.24
CA THR A 212 -11.74 15.85 7.84
C THR A 212 -10.71 14.84 7.33
N VAL A 213 -10.51 13.73 8.03
CA VAL A 213 -9.56 12.69 7.62
C VAL A 213 -9.96 12.07 6.28
N ILE A 214 -11.26 11.83 6.02
CA ILE A 214 -11.74 11.33 4.74
C ILE A 214 -11.45 12.35 3.62
N VAL A 215 -11.81 13.63 3.83
CA VAL A 215 -11.60 14.68 2.82
C VAL A 215 -10.11 14.88 2.50
N VAL A 216 -9.26 14.92 3.54
CA VAL A 216 -7.81 15.04 3.34
C VAL A 216 -7.24 13.83 2.62
N ASN A 217 -7.73 12.62 2.94
CA ASN A 217 -7.32 11.40 2.23
C ASN A 217 -7.73 11.42 0.75
N LEU A 218 -8.90 11.95 0.40
CA LEU A 218 -9.32 12.12 -0.99
C LEU A 218 -8.38 13.07 -1.74
N TRP A 219 -8.03 14.20 -1.11
CA TRP A 219 -7.10 15.14 -1.72
C TRP A 219 -5.73 14.53 -2.04
N ILE A 220 -5.22 13.62 -1.19
CA ILE A 220 -3.95 12.93 -1.41
C ILE A 220 -4.10 11.75 -2.38
N GLY A 221 -5.17 10.97 -2.26
CA GLY A 221 -5.33 9.70 -2.98
C GLY A 221 -5.78 9.86 -4.43
N ILE A 222 -6.63 10.86 -4.73
CA ILE A 222 -7.14 11.09 -6.09
C ILE A 222 -6.02 11.25 -7.13
N PRO A 223 -4.94 12.03 -6.90
CA PRO A 223 -3.83 12.15 -7.86
C PRO A 223 -3.17 10.83 -8.23
N TYR A 224 -2.98 9.91 -7.28
CA TYR A 224 -2.42 8.58 -7.55
C TYR A 224 -3.35 7.77 -8.47
N THR A 225 -4.64 7.79 -8.19
CA THR A 225 -5.64 7.11 -9.03
C THR A 225 -5.69 7.72 -10.43
N ILE A 226 -5.59 9.05 -10.56
CA ILE A 226 -5.53 9.73 -11.87
C ILE A 226 -4.34 9.23 -12.69
N LEU A 227 -3.16 9.10 -12.08
CA LEU A 227 -1.97 8.59 -12.77
C LEU A 227 -2.17 7.15 -13.25
N GLN A 228 -2.62 6.26 -12.37
CA GLN A 228 -2.86 4.85 -12.69
C GLN A 228 -3.88 4.71 -13.83
N VAL A 229 -5.04 5.35 -13.67
CA VAL A 229 -6.11 5.30 -14.67
C VAL A 229 -5.68 5.93 -15.99
N THR A 230 -4.96 7.05 -15.96
CA THR A 230 -4.44 7.68 -17.19
C THR A 230 -3.48 6.73 -17.92
N GLY A 231 -2.60 6.03 -17.19
CA GLY A 231 -1.71 5.02 -17.78
C GLY A 231 -2.49 3.88 -18.45
N ILE A 232 -3.54 3.38 -17.80
CA ILE A 232 -4.40 2.34 -18.38
C ILE A 232 -5.11 2.86 -19.63
N LEU A 233 -5.73 4.05 -19.56
CA LEU A 233 -6.47 4.65 -20.69
C LEU A 233 -5.59 4.84 -21.92
N GLN A 234 -4.30 5.12 -21.75
CA GLN A 234 -3.37 5.29 -22.86
C GLN A 234 -2.99 3.96 -23.55
N ASN A 235 -3.16 2.85 -22.86
CA ASN A 235 -2.88 1.51 -23.39
C ASN A 235 -4.09 0.86 -24.07
N ILE A 236 -5.28 1.46 -24.00
CA ILE A 236 -6.47 0.94 -24.69
C ILE A 236 -6.37 1.28 -26.18
N PRO A 237 -6.41 0.29 -27.09
CA PRO A 237 -6.39 0.53 -28.52
C PRO A 237 -7.54 1.46 -28.96
N MET A 238 -7.21 2.45 -29.78
CA MET A 238 -8.19 3.47 -30.23
C MET A 238 -9.25 2.86 -31.12
N GLU A 239 -8.87 1.81 -31.87
CA GLU A 239 -9.74 1.07 -32.79
C GLU A 239 -10.98 0.50 -32.10
N LEU A 240 -10.88 0.15 -30.80
CA LEU A 240 -12.03 -0.32 -30.01
C LEU A 240 -13.08 0.78 -29.82
N TYR A 241 -12.63 2.02 -29.61
CA TYR A 241 -13.54 3.14 -29.48
C TYR A 241 -14.13 3.56 -30.82
N GLU A 242 -13.35 3.47 -31.91
CA GLU A 242 -13.80 3.77 -33.28
C GLU A 242 -14.83 2.75 -33.76
N ALA A 243 -14.60 1.48 -33.53
CA ALA A 243 -15.57 0.41 -33.81
C ALA A 243 -16.88 0.64 -33.04
N ALA A 244 -16.78 0.96 -31.74
CA ALA A 244 -17.95 1.26 -30.92
C ALA A 244 -18.68 2.54 -31.36
N ASP A 245 -17.97 3.52 -31.96
CA ASP A 245 -18.60 4.71 -32.57
C ASP A 245 -19.42 4.34 -33.83
N VAL A 246 -18.90 3.44 -34.67
CA VAL A 246 -19.61 2.92 -35.86
C VAL A 246 -20.86 2.13 -35.43
N ASP A 247 -20.76 1.35 -34.33
CA ASP A 247 -21.90 0.62 -33.76
C ASP A 247 -22.92 1.51 -33.04
N GLY A 248 -22.71 2.83 -33.00
CA GLY A 248 -23.60 3.78 -32.34
C GLY A 248 -23.55 3.76 -30.82
N ALA A 249 -22.50 3.21 -30.20
CA ALA A 249 -22.35 3.16 -28.76
C ALA A 249 -22.15 4.56 -28.16
N ASN A 250 -22.97 4.90 -27.17
CA ASN A 250 -22.81 6.13 -26.40
C ASN A 250 -21.62 6.04 -25.41
N GLY A 251 -21.24 7.18 -24.81
CA GLY A 251 -20.08 7.26 -23.91
C GLY A 251 -20.16 6.33 -22.69
N PHE A 252 -21.37 6.08 -22.16
CA PHE A 252 -21.59 5.17 -21.03
C PHE A 252 -21.37 3.72 -21.43
N VAL A 253 -21.87 3.30 -22.61
CA VAL A 253 -21.66 1.94 -23.12
C VAL A 253 -20.17 1.70 -23.38
N LYS A 254 -19.44 2.65 -23.97
CA LYS A 254 -17.99 2.58 -24.15
C LYS A 254 -17.24 2.47 -22.81
N PHE A 255 -17.67 3.24 -21.83
CA PHE A 255 -17.07 3.15 -20.49
C PHE A 255 -17.24 1.75 -19.88
N ILE A 256 -18.46 1.20 -19.88
CA ILE A 256 -18.73 -0.11 -19.27
C ILE A 256 -18.12 -1.26 -20.06
N LYS A 257 -18.19 -1.24 -21.40
CA LYS A 257 -17.79 -2.37 -22.24
C LYS A 257 -16.34 -2.35 -22.72
N ILE A 258 -15.71 -1.18 -22.75
CA ILE A 258 -14.32 -1.03 -23.19
C ILE A 258 -13.45 -0.57 -22.01
N THR A 259 -13.71 0.62 -21.47
CA THR A 259 -12.82 1.25 -20.50
C THR A 259 -12.73 0.46 -19.17
N MET A 260 -13.88 0.09 -18.61
CA MET A 260 -13.95 -0.59 -17.31
C MET A 260 -13.29 -1.97 -17.30
N PRO A 261 -13.45 -2.83 -18.31
CA PRO A 261 -12.74 -4.12 -18.37
C PRO A 261 -11.21 -4.01 -18.42
N TYR A 262 -10.68 -2.92 -18.98
CA TYR A 262 -9.23 -2.65 -18.96
C TYR A 262 -8.73 -2.12 -17.61
N MET A 263 -9.63 -1.65 -16.74
CA MET A 263 -9.31 -1.12 -15.41
C MET A 263 -9.39 -2.18 -14.29
N LEU A 264 -10.00 -3.33 -14.57
CA LEU A 264 -10.16 -4.45 -13.65
C LEU A 264 -9.07 -5.49 -13.85
#